data_5b978d25b80ab3f263b2325c9def29c9
#
_entry.id   5b978d25b80ab3f263b2325c9def29c9
#
_cell.length_a   1.000
_cell.length_b   1.000
_cell.length_c   1.000
_cell.angle_alpha   90.00
_cell.angle_beta   90.00
_cell.angle_gamma   90.00
#
_symmetry.space_group_name_H-M   'P 1'
#
loop_
_entity.id
_entity.type
_entity.pdbx_description
1 polymer ?
#
loop_
_entity_poly.entity_id
_entity_poly.type
_entity_poly.pdbx_seq_one_letter_code
_entity_poly.pdbx_strand_id
1 'polypeptide(L)'
;MFYNILTEKIILPLSDLVLKSSLLKTFQVWKGYGTVSRASLDALQLKKLQEILEFTAKNVAYYSEKDIVFSNDPKEYLSHFPLLTKDILRSENLRSVETTDGLVKRSSSGSSGVPITVYMSNDEVSRIAAIQALWWSWSGYRFGDKIVQMGNNPKRGLIKKVKDI
;
A
#
# COMPACT_ATOMS: atom_id res chain seq x y z
N MET A 1 -0.36 14.81 -25.11
CA MET A 1 -0.52 16.01 -24.25
C MET A 1 -1.97 16.20 -23.79
N PHE A 2 -2.96 16.34 -24.69
CA PHE A 2 -4.39 16.49 -24.33
C PHE A 2 -4.91 15.32 -23.48
N TYR A 3 -4.62 14.08 -23.87
CA TYR A 3 -5.07 12.88 -23.18
C TYR A 3 -4.55 12.78 -21.72
N ASN A 4 -3.30 13.17 -21.47
CA ASN A 4 -2.76 13.19 -20.11
C ASN A 4 -3.47 14.21 -19.22
N ILE A 5 -3.76 15.40 -19.77
CA ILE A 5 -4.51 16.45 -19.05
C ILE A 5 -5.93 15.95 -18.72
N LEU A 6 -6.60 15.33 -19.68
CA LEU A 6 -7.93 14.75 -19.48
C LEU A 6 -7.89 13.66 -18.38
N THR A 7 -6.89 12.79 -18.44
CA THR A 7 -6.71 11.72 -17.45
C THR A 7 -6.44 12.29 -16.05
N GLU A 8 -5.51 13.23 -15.94
CA GLU A 8 -5.10 13.82 -14.65
C GLU A 8 -6.19 14.70 -14.00
N LYS A 9 -6.94 15.45 -14.83
CA LYS A 9 -7.89 16.47 -14.34
C LYS A 9 -9.32 16.01 -14.23
N ILE A 10 -9.72 14.99 -14.97
CA ILE A 10 -11.11 14.53 -15.06
C ILE A 10 -11.23 13.06 -14.71
N ILE A 11 -10.54 12.16 -15.44
CA ILE A 11 -10.75 10.73 -15.28
C ILE A 11 -10.33 10.25 -13.90
N LEU A 12 -9.12 10.58 -13.43
CA LEU A 12 -8.62 10.14 -12.13
C LEU A 12 -9.41 10.72 -10.96
N PRO A 13 -9.73 12.03 -10.88
CA PRO A 13 -10.58 12.55 -9.81
C PRO A 13 -11.96 11.89 -9.76
N LEU A 14 -12.59 11.66 -10.91
CA LEU A 14 -13.88 10.96 -10.97
C LEU A 14 -13.75 9.50 -10.55
N SER A 15 -12.69 8.81 -11.00
CA SER A 15 -12.45 7.42 -10.58
C SER A 15 -12.17 7.29 -9.08
N ASP A 16 -11.41 8.21 -8.49
CA ASP A 16 -11.16 8.24 -7.04
C ASP A 16 -12.48 8.43 -6.27
N LEU A 17 -13.38 9.28 -6.76
CA LEU A 17 -14.68 9.50 -6.14
C LEU A 17 -15.58 8.25 -6.24
N VAL A 18 -15.71 7.67 -7.45
CA VAL A 18 -16.60 6.52 -7.70
C VAL A 18 -16.10 5.25 -7.01
N LEU A 19 -14.80 5.00 -7.04
CA LEU A 19 -14.17 3.81 -6.46
C LEU A 19 -13.81 3.96 -4.98
N LYS A 20 -14.10 5.14 -4.38
CA LYS A 20 -13.70 5.48 -3.01
C LYS A 20 -12.20 5.21 -2.79
N SER A 21 -11.39 5.60 -3.76
CA SER A 21 -9.94 5.44 -3.75
C SER A 21 -9.23 6.75 -3.41
N SER A 22 -7.92 6.71 -3.15
CA SER A 22 -7.12 7.89 -2.81
C SER A 22 -5.88 8.03 -3.70
N LEU A 23 -5.91 7.45 -4.92
CA LEU A 23 -4.74 7.37 -5.78
C LEU A 23 -4.15 8.75 -6.09
N LEU A 24 -4.95 9.65 -6.65
CA LEU A 24 -4.46 10.97 -7.05
C LEU A 24 -4.02 11.82 -5.85
N LYS A 25 -4.83 11.82 -4.78
CA LYS A 25 -4.50 12.53 -3.54
C LYS A 25 -3.19 12.04 -2.95
N THR A 26 -3.02 10.73 -2.84
CA THR A 26 -1.80 10.11 -2.30
C THR A 26 -0.59 10.43 -3.18
N PHE A 27 -0.72 10.33 -4.50
CA PHE A 27 0.33 10.67 -5.45
C PHE A 27 0.81 12.13 -5.27
N GLN A 28 -0.12 13.09 -5.16
CA GLN A 28 0.21 14.49 -5.00
C GLN A 28 0.93 14.77 -3.66
N VAL A 29 0.43 14.21 -2.56
CA VAL A 29 1.04 14.32 -1.24
C VAL A 29 2.48 13.78 -1.26
N TRP A 30 2.68 12.60 -1.81
CA TRP A 30 3.99 11.95 -1.83
C TRP A 30 4.97 12.63 -2.80
N LYS A 31 4.47 13.15 -3.92
CA LYS A 31 5.26 13.99 -4.82
C LYS A 31 5.76 15.25 -4.11
N GLY A 32 4.94 15.84 -3.24
CA GLY A 32 5.32 16.99 -2.41
C GLY A 32 6.46 16.70 -1.44
N TYR A 33 6.61 15.45 -0.97
CA TYR A 33 7.73 15.09 -0.09
C TYR A 33 9.12 15.24 -0.74
N GLY A 34 9.21 15.27 -2.07
CA GLY A 34 10.45 15.56 -2.77
C GLY A 34 11.03 16.96 -2.53
N THR A 35 10.23 17.89 -2.00
CA THR A 35 10.62 19.26 -1.69
C THR A 35 10.79 19.53 -0.19
N VAL A 36 10.53 18.53 0.65
CA VAL A 36 10.59 18.62 2.11
C VAL A 36 12.01 18.33 2.60
N SER A 37 12.45 19.02 3.65
CA SER A 37 13.77 18.80 4.25
C SER A 37 13.91 17.37 4.81
N ARG A 38 15.13 16.84 4.84
CA ARG A 38 15.41 15.52 5.42
C ARG A 38 14.92 15.41 6.86
N ALA A 39 15.19 16.42 7.68
CA ALA A 39 14.77 16.43 9.08
C ALA A 39 13.24 16.36 9.23
N SER A 40 12.50 17.08 8.37
CA SER A 40 11.03 17.02 8.38
C SER A 40 10.49 15.66 7.92
N LEU A 41 11.16 15.00 6.95
CA LEU A 41 10.81 13.65 6.54
C LEU A 41 11.06 12.62 7.63
N ASP A 42 12.20 12.73 8.33
CA ASP A 42 12.54 11.84 9.44
C ASP A 42 11.54 11.99 10.59
N ALA A 43 11.15 13.24 10.93
CA ALA A 43 10.11 13.48 11.93
C ALA A 43 8.75 12.91 11.52
N LEU A 44 8.35 13.08 10.25
CA LEU A 44 7.13 12.51 9.72
C LEU A 44 7.15 10.98 9.76
N GLN A 45 8.28 10.37 9.42
CA GLN A 45 8.45 8.91 9.46
C GLN A 45 8.31 8.38 10.89
N LEU A 46 8.94 9.01 11.87
CA LEU A 46 8.81 8.62 13.28
C LEU A 46 7.37 8.75 13.77
N LYS A 47 6.70 9.85 13.44
CA LYS A 47 5.29 10.04 13.75
C LYS A 47 4.42 8.92 13.14
N LYS A 48 4.62 8.58 11.88
CA LYS A 48 3.87 7.52 11.20
C LYS A 48 4.19 6.13 11.78
N LEU A 49 5.43 5.90 12.19
CA LEU A 49 5.82 4.68 12.89
C LEU A 49 5.06 4.56 14.21
N GLN A 50 5.03 5.61 15.03
CA GLN A 50 4.29 5.62 16.29
C GLN A 50 2.81 5.30 16.06
N GLU A 51 2.15 6.01 15.11
CA GLU A 51 0.74 5.83 14.79
C GLU A 51 0.42 4.37 14.40
N ILE A 52 1.26 3.72 13.58
CA ILE A 52 1.00 2.33 13.16
C ILE A 52 1.27 1.33 14.27
N LEU A 53 2.27 1.55 15.12
CA LEU A 53 2.55 0.67 16.25
C LEU A 53 1.42 0.71 17.28
N GLU A 54 0.94 1.89 17.64
CA GLU A 54 -0.22 2.06 18.54
C GLU A 54 -1.48 1.41 17.96
N PHE A 55 -1.76 1.65 16.68
CA PHE A 55 -2.87 1.01 15.99
C PHE A 55 -2.76 -0.51 16.02
N THR A 56 -1.57 -1.05 15.71
CA THR A 56 -1.30 -2.48 15.64
C THR A 56 -1.45 -3.16 17.00
N ALA A 57 -0.83 -2.58 18.04
CA ALA A 57 -0.91 -3.11 19.40
C ALA A 57 -2.36 -3.18 19.91
N LYS A 58 -3.20 -2.22 19.51
CA LYS A 58 -4.59 -2.13 19.96
C LYS A 58 -5.56 -2.99 19.14
N ASN A 59 -5.38 -3.07 17.81
CA ASN A 59 -6.42 -3.56 16.91
C ASN A 59 -6.10 -4.91 16.25
N VAL A 60 -4.88 -5.43 16.40
CA VAL A 60 -4.51 -6.74 15.86
C VAL A 60 -4.45 -7.75 17.00
N ALA A 61 -5.33 -8.76 16.97
CA ALA A 61 -5.49 -9.74 18.05
C ALA A 61 -4.17 -10.36 18.49
N TYR A 62 -3.33 -10.79 17.54
CA TYR A 62 -1.99 -11.34 17.82
C TYR A 62 -1.12 -10.43 18.70
N TYR A 63 -1.21 -9.11 18.55
CA TYR A 63 -0.39 -8.15 19.31
C TYR A 63 -1.10 -7.65 20.57
N SER A 64 -2.43 -7.52 20.55
CA SER A 64 -3.18 -7.09 21.74
C SER A 64 -3.16 -8.09 22.89
N GLU A 65 -2.88 -9.36 22.59
CA GLU A 65 -2.71 -10.44 23.57
C GLU A 65 -1.28 -10.54 24.15
N LYS A 66 -0.38 -9.66 23.71
CA LYS A 66 1.01 -9.66 24.17
C LYS A 66 1.29 -8.45 25.04
N ASP A 67 2.14 -8.63 26.03
CA ASP A 67 2.59 -7.57 26.93
C ASP A 67 3.59 -6.63 26.22
N ILE A 68 3.11 -5.90 25.20
CA ILE A 68 3.93 -4.94 24.47
C ILE A 68 3.99 -3.64 25.27
N VAL A 69 5.17 -3.35 25.83
CA VAL A 69 5.41 -2.15 26.64
C VAL A 69 5.38 -0.92 25.74
N PHE A 70 4.49 0.03 26.04
CA PHE A 70 4.42 1.29 25.33
C PHE A 70 5.69 2.15 25.56
N SER A 71 6.16 2.82 24.50
CA SER A 71 7.19 3.86 24.59
C SER A 71 6.79 5.05 23.71
N ASN A 72 7.16 6.25 24.18
CA ASN A 72 7.04 7.50 23.41
C ASN A 72 8.12 7.63 22.33
N ASP A 73 9.20 6.85 22.40
CA ASP A 73 10.17 6.71 21.29
C ASP A 73 9.68 5.61 20.35
N PRO A 74 9.31 5.93 19.10
CA PRO A 74 8.80 4.95 18.15
C PRO A 74 9.79 3.81 17.85
N LYS A 75 11.10 4.07 17.94
CA LYS A 75 12.12 3.04 17.68
C LYS A 75 12.23 2.06 18.85
N GLU A 76 12.21 2.59 20.07
CA GLU A 76 12.15 1.78 21.27
C GLU A 76 10.85 0.98 21.29
N TYR A 77 9.71 1.63 21.02
CA TYR A 77 8.42 0.95 20.96
C TYR A 77 8.41 -0.20 19.95
N LEU A 78 8.98 0.00 18.75
CA LEU A 78 9.12 -1.06 17.76
C LEU A 78 9.95 -2.25 18.29
N SER A 79 10.96 -2.00 19.12
CA SER A 79 11.81 -3.08 19.67
C SER A 79 11.07 -4.03 20.60
N HIS A 80 9.93 -3.60 21.15
CA HIS A 80 9.07 -4.43 21.99
C HIS A 80 8.13 -5.36 21.20
N PHE A 81 8.01 -5.16 19.89
CA PHE A 81 7.21 -6.03 19.03
C PHE A 81 7.96 -7.32 18.70
N PRO A 82 7.28 -8.48 18.72
CA PRO A 82 7.90 -9.73 18.35
C PRO A 82 8.25 -9.76 16.86
N LEU A 83 9.36 -10.42 16.53
CA LEU A 83 9.72 -10.69 15.15
C LEU A 83 8.71 -11.64 14.50
N LEU A 84 8.19 -11.25 13.33
CA LEU A 84 7.28 -12.08 12.56
C LEU A 84 8.04 -13.04 11.65
N THR A 85 7.86 -14.34 11.86
CA THR A 85 8.31 -15.37 10.93
C THR A 85 7.21 -15.69 9.91
N LYS A 86 7.58 -16.40 8.83
CA LYS A 86 6.60 -16.88 7.84
C LYS A 86 5.56 -17.82 8.46
N ASP A 87 5.94 -18.57 9.47
CA ASP A 87 5.04 -19.52 10.13
C ASP A 87 4.03 -18.77 11.00
N ILE A 88 4.45 -17.76 11.75
CA ILE A 88 3.55 -16.85 12.47
C ILE A 88 2.57 -16.15 11.50
N LEU A 89 3.07 -15.66 10.36
CA LEU A 89 2.22 -15.04 9.34
C LEU A 89 1.15 -15.98 8.74
N ARG A 90 1.33 -17.29 8.87
CA ARG A 90 0.38 -18.31 8.37
C ARG A 90 -0.55 -18.83 9.44
N SER A 91 -0.07 -18.99 10.67
CA SER A 91 -0.80 -19.62 11.78
C SER A 91 -1.62 -18.63 12.58
N GLU A 92 -1.15 -17.40 12.71
CA GLU A 92 -1.74 -16.41 13.62
C GLU A 92 -2.73 -15.47 12.93
N ASN A 93 -3.69 -14.97 13.69
CA ASN A 93 -4.61 -13.94 13.22
C ASN A 93 -3.96 -12.55 13.30
N LEU A 94 -3.32 -12.15 12.22
CA LEU A 94 -2.66 -10.83 12.08
C LEU A 94 -3.56 -9.78 11.41
N ARG A 95 -4.87 -10.02 11.35
CA ARG A 95 -5.82 -9.07 10.78
C ARG A 95 -6.24 -8.04 11.83
N SER A 96 -6.41 -6.81 11.36
CA SER A 96 -6.97 -5.71 12.15
C SER A 96 -8.49 -5.56 11.99
N VAL A 97 -9.14 -6.49 11.27
CA VAL A 97 -10.57 -6.51 11.00
C VAL A 97 -11.12 -7.92 11.18
N GLU A 98 -12.36 -8.02 11.63
CA GLU A 98 -13.03 -9.30 11.87
C GLU A 98 -13.46 -9.98 10.57
N THR A 99 -13.95 -9.20 9.59
CA THR A 99 -14.38 -9.69 8.28
C THR A 99 -13.45 -9.24 7.17
N THR A 100 -13.33 -10.08 6.13
CA THR A 100 -12.59 -9.77 4.90
C THR A 100 -13.53 -9.41 3.74
N ASP A 101 -14.82 -9.26 4.00
CA ASP A 101 -15.80 -8.90 2.97
C ASP A 101 -15.48 -7.52 2.38
N GLY A 102 -15.51 -7.45 1.06
CA GLY A 102 -15.15 -6.23 0.33
C GLY A 102 -13.65 -5.92 0.26
N LEU A 103 -12.78 -6.74 0.86
CA LEU A 103 -11.33 -6.57 0.78
C LEU A 103 -10.73 -7.29 -0.43
N VAL A 104 -9.66 -6.72 -0.96
CA VAL A 104 -8.88 -7.28 -2.06
C VAL A 104 -7.87 -8.28 -1.52
N LYS A 105 -8.02 -9.54 -1.90
CA LYS A 105 -7.08 -10.61 -1.55
C LYS A 105 -5.80 -10.51 -2.39
N ARG A 106 -4.64 -10.54 -1.75
CA ARG A 106 -3.32 -10.60 -2.38
C ARG A 106 -2.53 -11.77 -1.79
N SER A 107 -1.80 -12.49 -2.64
CA SER A 107 -0.97 -13.61 -2.20
C SER A 107 0.43 -13.51 -2.79
N SER A 108 1.42 -13.92 -2.01
CA SER A 108 2.80 -14.06 -2.52
C SER A 108 2.87 -15.20 -3.56
N SER A 109 3.92 -15.21 -4.39
CA SER A 109 4.10 -16.22 -5.44
C SER A 109 4.32 -17.65 -4.91
N GLY A 110 4.66 -17.80 -3.64
CA GLY A 110 4.90 -19.12 -3.02
C GLY A 110 6.15 -19.84 -3.53
N SER A 111 7.09 -19.16 -4.17
CA SER A 111 8.34 -19.75 -4.70
C SER A 111 9.18 -20.50 -3.65
N SER A 112 9.01 -20.18 -2.40
CA SER A 112 9.69 -20.81 -1.26
C SER A 112 8.74 -21.60 -0.33
N GLY A 113 7.60 -22.09 -0.85
CA GLY A 113 6.61 -22.86 -0.08
C GLY A 113 5.19 -22.31 -0.18
N VAL A 114 4.38 -22.48 0.88
CA VAL A 114 2.99 -22.03 0.89
C VAL A 114 2.89 -20.51 0.79
N PRO A 115 2.05 -19.96 -0.12
CA PRO A 115 1.85 -18.53 -0.24
C PRO A 115 1.31 -17.88 1.04
N ILE A 116 1.79 -16.67 1.34
CA ILE A 116 1.18 -15.82 2.37
C ILE A 116 0.09 -15.00 1.72
N THR A 117 -1.07 -14.92 2.37
CA THR A 117 -2.22 -14.15 1.90
C THR A 117 -2.42 -12.95 2.82
N VAL A 118 -2.62 -11.78 2.21
CA VAL A 118 -3.01 -10.54 2.90
C VAL A 118 -4.30 -10.00 2.27
N TYR A 119 -5.06 -9.26 3.06
CA TYR A 119 -6.30 -8.60 2.64
C TYR A 119 -6.11 -7.09 2.73
N MET A 120 -6.55 -6.38 1.72
CA MET A 120 -6.32 -4.93 1.59
C MET A 120 -7.62 -4.24 1.22
N SER A 121 -7.86 -3.07 1.78
CA SER A 121 -8.92 -2.19 1.32
C SER A 121 -8.62 -1.62 -0.07
N ASN A 122 -9.64 -1.11 -0.76
CA ASN A 122 -9.44 -0.41 -2.04
C ASN A 122 -8.55 0.83 -1.87
N ASP A 123 -8.62 1.51 -0.73
CA ASP A 123 -7.76 2.65 -0.41
C ASP A 123 -6.28 2.22 -0.31
N GLU A 124 -5.98 1.13 0.40
CA GLU A 124 -4.61 0.60 0.49
C GLU A 124 -4.06 0.17 -0.87
N VAL A 125 -4.88 -0.48 -1.71
CA VAL A 125 -4.50 -0.83 -3.09
C VAL A 125 -4.20 0.42 -3.91
N SER A 126 -5.02 1.47 -3.77
CA SER A 126 -4.82 2.73 -4.48
C SER A 126 -3.57 3.48 -4.04
N ARG A 127 -3.21 3.41 -2.75
CA ARG A 127 -1.95 3.96 -2.22
C ARG A 127 -0.73 3.27 -2.82
N ILE A 128 -0.76 1.94 -2.94
CA ILE A 128 0.33 1.20 -3.61
C ILE A 128 0.45 1.63 -5.07
N ALA A 129 -0.67 1.78 -5.78
CA ALA A 129 -0.66 2.26 -7.17
C ALA A 129 -0.13 3.71 -7.28
N ALA A 130 -0.44 4.57 -6.31
CA ALA A 130 0.09 5.93 -6.25
C ALA A 130 1.61 5.97 -6.06
N ILE A 131 2.16 5.12 -5.19
CA ILE A 131 3.61 4.97 -4.99
C ILE A 131 4.28 4.51 -6.29
N GLN A 132 3.71 3.51 -6.95
CA GLN A 132 4.23 3.00 -8.20
C GLN A 132 4.21 4.08 -9.30
N ALA A 133 3.14 4.84 -9.42
CA ALA A 133 3.04 5.95 -10.35
C ALA A 133 4.07 7.06 -10.03
N LEU A 134 4.34 7.32 -8.73
CA LEU A 134 5.37 8.26 -8.31
C LEU A 134 6.76 7.81 -8.80
N TRP A 135 7.14 6.55 -8.63
CA TRP A 135 8.40 6.02 -9.13
C TRP A 135 8.53 6.14 -10.65
N TRP A 136 7.46 5.83 -11.38
CA TRP A 136 7.44 6.00 -12.84
C TRP A 136 7.56 7.47 -13.25
N SER A 137 6.98 8.40 -12.47
CA SER A 137 7.07 9.83 -12.76
C SER A 137 8.50 10.37 -12.70
N TRP A 138 9.39 9.74 -11.92
CA TRP A 138 10.82 10.10 -11.91
C TRP A 138 11.52 9.75 -13.24
N SER A 139 10.98 8.82 -13.99
CA SER A 139 11.42 8.48 -15.37
C SER A 139 10.60 9.20 -16.45
N GLY A 140 9.84 10.24 -16.08
CA GLY A 140 9.07 11.06 -17.02
C GLY A 140 7.66 10.56 -17.31
N TYR A 141 7.20 9.45 -16.71
CA TYR A 141 5.84 8.96 -16.88
C TYR A 141 4.81 9.98 -16.37
N ARG A 142 3.74 10.16 -17.16
CA ARG A 142 2.57 10.91 -16.77
C ARG A 142 1.32 10.04 -16.86
N PHE A 143 0.35 10.29 -16.01
CA PHE A 143 -0.94 9.60 -16.11
C PHE A 143 -1.53 9.74 -17.52
N GLY A 144 -1.96 8.60 -18.08
CA GLY A 144 -2.42 8.53 -19.46
C GLY A 144 -1.36 8.14 -20.49
N ASP A 145 -0.08 8.05 -20.11
CA ASP A 145 0.94 7.50 -20.98
C ASP A 145 0.77 5.98 -21.14
N LYS A 146 1.13 5.48 -22.32
CA LYS A 146 1.11 4.04 -22.59
C LYS A 146 2.27 3.37 -21.85
N ILE A 147 1.96 2.27 -21.16
CA ILE A 147 2.95 1.46 -20.43
C ILE A 147 2.96 0.07 -21.04
N VAL A 148 4.15 -0.44 -21.31
CA VAL A 148 4.38 -1.87 -21.58
C VAL A 148 4.81 -2.52 -20.28
N GLN A 149 3.95 -3.36 -19.71
CA GLN A 149 4.26 -4.10 -18.50
C GLN A 149 4.51 -5.57 -18.83
N MET A 150 5.75 -6.01 -18.61
CA MET A 150 6.11 -7.42 -18.69
C MET A 150 5.99 -8.08 -17.33
N GLY A 151 5.33 -9.24 -17.25
CA GLY A 151 5.14 -9.97 -16.00
C GLY A 151 4.68 -11.40 -16.23
N ASN A 152 5.06 -12.29 -15.32
CA ASN A 152 4.67 -13.71 -15.33
C ASN A 152 3.24 -13.91 -14.80
N ASN A 153 2.24 -13.41 -15.51
CA ASN A 153 0.85 -13.75 -15.19
C ASN A 153 0.21 -14.55 -16.34
N PRO A 154 0.27 -15.89 -16.31
CA PRO A 154 -0.23 -16.75 -17.39
C PRO A 154 -1.76 -16.73 -17.53
N LYS A 155 -2.50 -16.21 -16.55
CA LYS A 155 -3.98 -16.15 -16.57
C LYS A 155 -4.48 -14.74 -16.83
N ARG A 156 -4.16 -14.17 -17.99
CA ARG A 156 -4.78 -12.91 -18.45
C ARG A 156 -6.12 -13.22 -19.12
N GLY A 157 -7.20 -12.67 -18.58
CA GLY A 157 -8.52 -12.72 -19.24
C GLY A 157 -8.49 -11.93 -20.56
N LEU A 158 -9.43 -12.25 -21.46
CA LEU A 158 -9.53 -11.68 -22.82
C LEU A 158 -9.52 -10.13 -22.83
N ILE A 159 -10.16 -9.50 -21.86
CA ILE A 159 -10.25 -8.04 -21.73
C ILE A 159 -8.88 -7.41 -21.42
N LYS A 160 -8.00 -8.10 -20.68
CA LYS A 160 -6.63 -7.62 -20.46
C LYS A 160 -5.74 -7.77 -21.69
N LYS A 161 -5.96 -8.79 -22.51
CA LYS A 161 -5.22 -8.96 -23.78
C LYS A 161 -5.49 -7.84 -24.78
N VAL A 162 -6.72 -7.28 -24.80
CA VAL A 162 -7.11 -6.18 -25.69
C VAL A 162 -6.55 -4.83 -25.21
N LYS A 163 -6.26 -4.66 -23.91
CA LYS A 163 -5.63 -3.44 -23.37
C LYS A 163 -4.12 -3.39 -23.54
N ASP A 164 -3.48 -4.50 -23.86
CA ASP A 164 -2.04 -4.64 -24.03
C ASP A 164 -1.60 -4.53 -25.53
N ILE A 165 -2.57 -4.27 -26.47
CA ILE A 165 -2.33 -3.94 -27.88
C ILE A 165 -2.47 -2.45 -28.11
#